data_42b70d18f19df66d1878f1b9582abd8b
#
_entry.id   42b70d18f19df66d1878f1b9582abd8b
#
_cell.length_a   1.000
_cell.length_b   1.000
_cell.length_c   1.000
_cell.angle_alpha   90.00
_cell.angle_beta   90.00
_cell.angle_gamma   90.00
#
_symmetry.space_group_name_H-M   'P 1'
#
loop_
_entity.id
_entity.type
_entity.pdbx_description
1 polymer ?
#
loop_
_entity_poly.entity_id
_entity_poly.type
_entity_poly.pdbx_seq_one_letter_code
_entity_poly.pdbx_strand_id
1 'polypeptide(L)'
;MNSTNLKQFIIGLVICSMGAYLAFDMLDSTSWTTYSHSDKFVAEGEFGPVSYEQDTEMKIGLKEAGLRLYLEECDEDDRCFEFEMDKEFELLEKPMSVNEQRIDCKDTEDPEEIEMCDVDSTGSTTHSIITGGLAMLELTLLLACVSVIGYIPGKIVSLLSSISGIIVFVGPIVWFVMLPDLNSGLEPSEPKWGLSHAFYLTLLSGPVIFFGGLVFRSMDAFARDKYEEWDDDDYDEADEEYSQFSSSISHKDRIRPERQEQPDVNWQGEWGDDGYEWIEHPAGSEIWYWRDQETGQWVRH
;
A
#
# COMPACT_ATOMS: atom_id res chain seq x y z
N MET A 1 -25.33 -12.83 7.46
CA MET A 1 -23.92 -12.65 7.01
C MET A 1 -23.56 -13.84 6.14
N ASN A 2 -23.30 -13.62 4.83
CA ASN A 2 -23.01 -14.71 3.90
C ASN A 2 -21.62 -15.27 4.19
N SER A 3 -21.47 -16.60 4.26
CA SER A 3 -20.21 -17.27 4.59
C SER A 3 -19.08 -16.93 3.60
N THR A 4 -19.42 -16.63 2.35
CA THR A 4 -18.48 -16.26 1.28
C THR A 4 -17.80 -14.91 1.57
N ASN A 5 -18.57 -13.90 1.99
CA ASN A 5 -18.05 -12.56 2.28
C ASN A 5 -17.15 -12.56 3.53
N LEU A 6 -17.51 -13.34 4.54
CA LEU A 6 -16.66 -13.51 5.71
C LEU A 6 -15.31 -14.13 5.35
N LYS A 7 -15.29 -15.12 4.46
CA LYS A 7 -14.05 -15.73 3.97
C LYS A 7 -13.18 -14.74 3.21
N GLN A 8 -13.78 -13.96 2.30
CA GLN A 8 -13.06 -12.94 1.54
C GLN A 8 -12.50 -11.84 2.45
N PHE A 9 -13.29 -11.39 3.43
CA PHE A 9 -12.84 -10.44 4.45
C PHE A 9 -11.62 -10.97 5.21
N ILE A 10 -11.67 -12.21 5.72
CA ILE A 10 -10.57 -12.82 6.45
C ILE A 10 -9.32 -12.94 5.57
N ILE A 11 -9.47 -13.36 4.31
CA ILE A 11 -8.34 -13.47 3.37
C ILE A 11 -7.71 -12.09 3.13
N GLY A 12 -8.50 -11.07 2.82
CA GLY A 12 -8.02 -9.72 2.61
C GLY A 12 -7.32 -9.15 3.84
N LEU A 13 -7.90 -9.36 5.03
CA LEU A 13 -7.34 -8.95 6.31
C LEU A 13 -5.97 -9.61 6.57
N VAL A 14 -5.86 -10.93 6.37
CA VAL A 14 -4.60 -11.66 6.57
C VAL A 14 -3.52 -11.17 5.61
N ILE A 15 -3.84 -10.99 4.33
CA ILE A 15 -2.86 -10.52 3.33
C ILE A 15 -2.40 -9.09 3.66
N CYS A 16 -3.32 -8.17 3.95
CA CYS A 16 -2.97 -6.79 4.32
C CYS A 16 -2.14 -6.74 5.61
N SER A 17 -2.51 -7.53 6.62
CA SER A 17 -1.77 -7.59 7.89
C SER A 17 -0.36 -8.17 7.70
N MET A 18 -0.18 -9.14 6.81
CA MET A 18 1.15 -9.69 6.49
C MET A 18 2.01 -8.63 5.80
N GLY A 19 1.46 -7.88 4.84
CA GLY A 19 2.18 -6.77 4.21
C GLY A 19 2.52 -5.66 5.21
N ALA A 20 1.59 -5.29 6.09
CA ALA A 20 1.83 -4.31 7.16
C ALA A 20 2.93 -4.76 8.11
N TYR A 21 2.92 -6.02 8.53
CA TYR A 21 3.95 -6.58 9.41
C TYR A 21 5.34 -6.51 8.77
N LEU A 22 5.47 -6.91 7.50
CA LEU A 22 6.74 -6.82 6.78
C LEU A 22 7.26 -5.39 6.70
N ALA A 23 6.39 -4.41 6.40
CA ALA A 23 6.80 -3.02 6.33
C ALA A 23 7.18 -2.46 7.71
N PHE A 24 6.41 -2.79 8.75
CA PHE A 24 6.63 -2.30 10.11
C PHE A 24 7.93 -2.85 10.71
N ASP A 25 8.18 -4.16 10.56
CA ASP A 25 9.40 -4.82 11.04
C ASP A 25 10.67 -4.23 10.41
N MET A 26 10.57 -3.74 9.16
CA MET A 26 11.70 -3.16 8.44
C MET A 26 11.90 -1.67 8.70
N LEU A 27 10.94 -0.95 9.33
CA LEU A 27 11.08 0.48 9.61
C LEU A 27 12.22 0.78 10.58
N ASP A 28 12.38 -0.05 11.60
CA ASP A 28 13.42 0.11 12.62
C ASP A 28 14.69 -0.72 12.31
N SER A 29 14.74 -1.34 11.09
CA SER A 29 15.91 -2.10 10.67
C SER A 29 17.08 -1.18 10.33
N THR A 30 18.25 -1.49 10.85
CA THR A 30 19.52 -0.85 10.49
C THR A 30 20.03 -1.28 9.11
N SER A 31 19.36 -2.23 8.44
CA SER A 31 19.86 -2.91 7.23
C SER A 31 19.12 -2.49 5.96
N TRP A 32 18.98 -1.20 5.68
CA TRP A 32 18.43 -0.71 4.40
C TRP A 32 19.50 -0.65 3.32
N THR A 33 20.71 -0.28 3.70
CA THR A 33 21.88 -0.24 2.83
C THR A 33 23.05 -0.84 3.60
N THR A 34 23.86 -1.66 2.95
CA THR A 34 25.00 -2.34 3.60
C THR A 34 26.26 -2.18 2.78
N TYR A 35 27.36 -2.07 3.49
CA TYR A 35 28.72 -2.11 2.98
C TYR A 35 29.46 -3.22 3.73
N SER A 36 30.16 -4.07 3.02
CA SER A 36 30.96 -5.14 3.62
C SER A 36 32.33 -5.16 2.97
N HIS A 37 33.38 -5.13 3.76
CA HIS A 37 34.75 -5.17 3.35
C HIS A 37 35.52 -6.18 4.18
N SER A 38 36.33 -7.00 3.52
CA SER A 38 37.17 -7.99 4.15
C SER A 38 38.59 -7.85 3.58
N ASP A 39 39.52 -7.56 4.46
CA ASP A 39 40.95 -7.44 4.11
C ASP A 39 41.79 -8.46 4.88
N LYS A 40 42.78 -9.03 4.17
CA LYS A 40 43.79 -9.86 4.74
C LYS A 40 45.18 -9.30 4.38
N PHE A 41 45.95 -8.99 5.38
CA PHE A 41 47.30 -8.50 5.18
C PHE A 41 48.28 -9.13 6.18
N VAL A 42 49.52 -9.17 5.81
CA VAL A 42 50.61 -9.64 6.66
C VAL A 42 51.53 -8.47 6.94
N ALA A 43 51.77 -8.17 8.19
CA ALA A 43 52.75 -7.17 8.61
C ALA A 43 53.93 -7.82 9.34
N GLU A 44 55.12 -7.22 9.22
CA GLU A 44 56.25 -7.62 10.04
C GLU A 44 56.10 -7.09 11.44
N GLY A 45 55.86 -7.98 12.40
CA GLY A 45 55.84 -7.66 13.83
C GLY A 45 57.24 -7.77 14.45
N GLU A 46 57.37 -7.37 15.70
CA GLU A 46 58.63 -7.42 16.46
C GLU A 46 59.18 -8.85 16.62
N PHE A 47 58.30 -9.86 16.54
CA PHE A 47 58.61 -11.28 16.76
C PHE A 47 58.40 -12.17 15.51
N GLY A 48 58.23 -11.57 14.32
CA GLY A 48 58.00 -12.27 13.07
C GLY A 48 56.78 -11.75 12.32
N PRO A 49 56.42 -12.37 11.16
CA PRO A 49 55.25 -11.96 10.41
C PRO A 49 53.95 -12.27 11.17
N VAL A 50 53.08 -11.28 11.23
CA VAL A 50 51.74 -11.38 11.84
C VAL A 50 50.70 -11.24 10.74
N SER A 51 49.76 -12.18 10.66
CA SER A 51 48.65 -12.12 9.72
C SER A 51 47.44 -11.45 10.38
N TYR A 52 46.85 -10.55 9.65
CA TYR A 52 45.63 -9.84 10.06
C TYR A 52 44.50 -10.16 9.10
N GLU A 53 43.33 -10.50 9.66
CA GLU A 53 42.10 -10.57 8.92
C GLU A 53 41.13 -9.55 9.54
N GLN A 54 40.67 -8.60 8.73
CA GLN A 54 39.76 -7.55 9.18
C GLN A 54 38.49 -7.62 8.35
N ASP A 55 37.35 -7.86 8.99
CA ASP A 55 36.02 -7.77 8.39
C ASP A 55 35.30 -6.54 8.96
N THR A 56 34.88 -5.69 8.06
CA THR A 56 34.10 -4.50 8.38
C THR A 56 32.76 -4.59 7.71
N GLU A 57 31.68 -4.53 8.47
CA GLU A 57 30.32 -4.43 7.96
C GLU A 57 29.66 -3.16 8.50
N MET A 58 29.25 -2.28 7.61
CA MET A 58 28.48 -1.09 7.95
C MET A 58 27.06 -1.25 7.40
N LYS A 59 26.09 -0.89 8.22
CA LYS A 59 24.65 -0.92 7.88
C LYS A 59 24.06 0.45 8.10
N ILE A 60 23.23 0.90 7.17
CA ILE A 60 22.51 2.15 7.28
C ILE A 60 21.02 1.85 7.15
N GLY A 61 20.25 2.18 8.19
CA GLY A 61 18.80 2.14 8.23
C GLY A 61 18.18 3.51 7.97
N LEU A 62 16.89 3.65 8.31
CA LEU A 62 16.16 4.92 8.14
C LEU A 62 16.45 5.93 9.25
N LYS A 63 16.88 5.47 10.43
CA LYS A 63 17.16 6.30 11.61
C LYS A 63 18.44 5.92 12.34
N GLU A 64 18.86 4.70 12.18
CA GLU A 64 19.96 4.10 12.91
C GLU A 64 20.96 3.51 11.94
N ALA A 65 22.20 3.46 12.37
CA ALA A 65 23.28 2.78 11.64
C ALA A 65 23.93 1.74 12.55
N GLY A 66 24.49 0.71 11.94
CA GLY A 66 25.26 -0.34 12.62
C GLY A 66 26.67 -0.43 12.06
N LEU A 67 27.62 -0.63 12.93
CA LEU A 67 29.03 -0.91 12.62
C LEU A 67 29.43 -2.21 13.30
N ARG A 68 29.80 -3.21 12.48
CA ARG A 68 30.40 -4.44 12.96
C ARG A 68 31.83 -4.48 12.45
N LEU A 69 32.77 -4.61 13.36
CA LEU A 69 34.19 -4.78 13.08
C LEU A 69 34.63 -6.08 13.70
N TYR A 70 35.21 -6.96 12.89
CA TYR A 70 35.91 -8.15 13.33
C TYR A 70 37.36 -8.02 12.93
N LEU A 71 38.26 -8.26 13.87
CA LEU A 71 39.70 -8.27 13.65
C LEU A 71 40.27 -9.54 14.26
N GLU A 72 40.94 -10.32 13.44
CA GLU A 72 41.74 -11.48 13.85
C GLU A 72 43.21 -11.21 13.57
N GLU A 73 44.03 -11.34 14.59
CA GLU A 73 45.49 -11.22 14.52
C GLU A 73 46.11 -12.54 14.94
N CYS A 74 46.85 -13.17 14.02
CA CYS A 74 47.53 -14.46 14.27
C CYS A 74 49.04 -14.33 14.16
N ASP A 75 49.78 -14.89 15.14
CA ASP A 75 51.24 -14.98 15.13
C ASP A 75 51.73 -16.22 14.37
N GLU A 76 53.05 -16.38 14.22
CA GLU A 76 53.68 -17.53 13.53
C GLU A 76 53.38 -18.89 14.17
N ASP A 77 52.97 -18.94 15.43
CA ASP A 77 52.62 -20.15 16.16
C ASP A 77 51.12 -20.47 16.08
N ASP A 78 50.37 -19.85 15.16
CA ASP A 78 48.92 -19.94 15.01
C ASP A 78 48.12 -19.55 16.29
N ARG A 79 48.69 -18.68 17.13
CA ARG A 79 47.99 -18.11 18.26
C ARG A 79 47.26 -16.86 17.79
N CYS A 80 45.94 -16.93 17.73
CA CYS A 80 45.10 -15.84 17.25
C CYS A 80 44.48 -15.07 18.42
N PHE A 81 44.44 -13.75 18.25
CA PHE A 81 43.67 -12.84 19.08
C PHE A 81 42.53 -12.31 18.23
N GLU A 82 41.31 -12.49 18.74
CA GLU A 82 40.08 -12.04 18.07
C GLU A 82 39.51 -10.82 18.81
N PHE A 83 39.13 -9.80 18.06
CA PHE A 83 38.41 -8.64 18.57
C PHE A 83 37.15 -8.46 17.71
N GLU A 84 36.00 -8.43 18.38
CA GLU A 84 34.71 -8.16 17.75
C GLU A 84 34.09 -6.95 18.43
N MET A 85 33.62 -6.01 17.61
CA MET A 85 32.85 -4.86 18.02
C MET A 85 31.57 -4.82 17.17
N ASP A 86 30.43 -4.81 17.83
CA ASP A 86 29.12 -4.62 17.21
C ASP A 86 28.42 -3.47 17.93
N LYS A 87 28.15 -2.38 17.22
CA LYS A 87 27.57 -1.17 17.78
C LYS A 87 26.52 -0.60 16.86
N GLU A 88 25.33 -0.38 17.43
CA GLU A 88 24.27 0.40 16.80
C GLU A 88 24.25 1.82 17.39
N PHE A 89 23.97 2.81 16.53
CA PHE A 89 23.95 4.21 16.91
C PHE A 89 22.96 4.99 16.03
N GLU A 90 22.45 6.12 16.53
CA GLU A 90 21.66 7.02 15.70
C GLU A 90 22.52 7.61 14.55
N LEU A 91 21.93 7.81 13.37
CA LEU A 91 22.65 8.27 12.17
C LEU A 91 23.46 9.57 12.39
N LEU A 92 23.00 10.44 13.28
CA LEU A 92 23.69 11.70 13.60
C LEU A 92 24.67 11.61 14.77
N GLU A 93 24.84 10.43 15.39
CA GLU A 93 25.88 10.22 16.41
C GLU A 93 27.20 9.88 15.76
N LYS A 94 28.29 10.48 16.28
CA LYS A 94 29.65 10.10 15.85
C LYS A 94 30.01 8.75 16.46
N PRO A 95 30.16 7.68 15.65
CA PRO A 95 30.25 6.30 16.16
C PRO A 95 31.45 6.03 17.07
N MET A 96 32.50 6.84 16.98
CA MET A 96 33.72 6.70 17.78
C MET A 96 33.95 7.85 18.78
N SER A 97 32.97 8.70 18.99
CA SER A 97 33.05 9.79 19.97
C SER A 97 32.86 9.27 21.39
N VAL A 98 33.83 9.58 22.25
CA VAL A 98 33.77 9.23 23.70
C VAL A 98 32.65 9.97 24.44
N ASN A 99 32.12 11.05 23.83
CA ASN A 99 31.13 11.95 24.43
C ASN A 99 29.76 11.94 23.73
N GLU A 100 29.44 10.92 22.90
CA GLU A 100 28.19 10.87 22.15
C GLU A 100 27.90 12.17 21.38
N GLN A 101 28.94 12.70 20.73
CA GLN A 101 28.88 13.98 20.05
C GLN A 101 27.98 13.84 18.82
N ARG A 102 26.91 14.63 18.78
CA ARG A 102 25.94 14.65 17.67
C ARG A 102 26.34 15.65 16.60
N ILE A 103 26.12 15.30 15.32
CA ILE A 103 26.35 16.16 14.19
C ILE A 103 25.28 17.25 14.15
N ASP A 104 25.67 18.52 14.02
CA ASP A 104 24.75 19.62 13.82
C ASP A 104 24.64 19.93 12.32
N CYS A 105 23.58 19.42 11.70
CA CYS A 105 23.33 19.57 10.27
C CYS A 105 23.09 21.00 9.79
N LYS A 106 22.97 21.99 10.70
CA LYS A 106 22.77 23.39 10.29
C LYS A 106 24.07 24.15 10.10
N ASP A 107 25.08 23.77 10.88
CA ASP A 107 26.31 24.55 10.99
C ASP A 107 27.54 23.76 10.50
N THR A 108 27.39 22.52 10.03
CA THR A 108 28.49 21.71 9.54
C THR A 108 28.94 22.14 8.13
N GLU A 109 30.25 22.30 7.95
CA GLU A 109 30.90 22.54 6.66
C GLU A 109 31.70 21.29 6.20
N ASP A 110 31.74 20.26 7.02
CA ASP A 110 32.42 19.00 6.70
C ASP A 110 31.64 18.21 5.66
N PRO A 111 32.22 17.86 4.51
CA PRO A 111 31.51 17.12 3.46
C PRO A 111 30.97 15.77 3.94
N GLU A 112 31.69 15.04 4.79
CA GLU A 112 31.25 13.73 5.31
C GLU A 112 30.03 13.90 6.27
N GLU A 113 30.05 14.93 7.12
CA GLU A 113 28.94 15.24 7.99
C GLU A 113 27.71 15.72 7.20
N ILE A 114 27.89 16.48 6.10
CA ILE A 114 26.80 16.90 5.19
C ILE A 114 26.15 15.65 4.57
N GLU A 115 26.95 14.70 4.09
CA GLU A 115 26.43 13.45 3.51
C GLU A 115 25.63 12.63 4.52
N MET A 116 26.08 12.54 5.77
CA MET A 116 25.32 11.87 6.84
C MET A 116 24.02 12.60 7.15
N CYS A 117 24.00 13.92 7.11
CA CYS A 117 22.78 14.71 7.26
C CYS A 117 21.78 14.48 6.14
N ASP A 118 22.25 14.34 4.90
CA ASP A 118 21.42 14.01 3.74
C ASP A 118 20.83 12.60 3.87
N VAL A 119 21.60 11.63 4.35
CA VAL A 119 21.14 10.27 4.65
C VAL A 119 20.04 10.29 5.72
N ASP A 120 20.23 11.00 6.84
CA ASP A 120 19.23 11.11 7.93
C ASP A 120 17.95 11.79 7.44
N SER A 121 18.06 12.88 6.67
CA SER A 121 16.90 13.57 6.08
C SER A 121 16.11 12.66 5.15
N THR A 122 16.82 11.89 4.31
CA THR A 122 16.22 10.90 3.39
C THR A 122 15.54 9.78 4.19
N GLY A 123 16.20 9.27 5.22
CA GLY A 123 15.66 8.25 6.12
C GLY A 123 14.39 8.72 6.82
N SER A 124 14.41 9.91 7.41
CA SER A 124 13.26 10.52 8.08
C SER A 124 12.07 10.74 7.14
N THR A 125 12.34 11.20 5.91
CA THR A 125 11.31 11.37 4.87
C THR A 125 10.69 10.03 4.49
N THR A 126 11.51 9.04 4.21
CA THR A 126 11.08 7.68 3.84
C THR A 126 10.28 7.03 4.96
N HIS A 127 10.78 7.10 6.20
CA HIS A 127 10.08 6.62 7.39
C HIS A 127 8.69 7.25 7.53
N SER A 128 8.58 8.57 7.32
CA SER A 128 7.30 9.30 7.41
C SER A 128 6.31 8.86 6.34
N ILE A 129 6.77 8.62 5.10
CA ILE A 129 5.94 8.13 4.00
C ILE A 129 5.39 6.74 4.33
N ILE A 130 6.26 5.81 4.74
CA ILE A 130 5.85 4.43 5.04
C ILE A 130 4.90 4.40 6.25
N THR A 131 5.22 5.13 7.33
CA THR A 131 4.37 5.23 8.52
C THR A 131 3.01 5.83 8.19
N GLY A 132 2.95 6.86 7.35
CA GLY A 132 1.71 7.45 6.85
C GLY A 132 0.86 6.44 6.06
N GLY A 133 1.50 5.65 5.20
CA GLY A 133 0.85 4.56 4.46
C GLY A 133 0.29 3.48 5.40
N LEU A 134 1.06 3.06 6.41
CA LEU A 134 0.62 2.08 7.40
C LEU A 134 -0.53 2.59 8.27
N ALA A 135 -0.47 3.83 8.74
CA ALA A 135 -1.57 4.45 9.50
C ALA A 135 -2.86 4.52 8.68
N MET A 136 -2.76 4.84 7.38
CA MET A 136 -3.89 4.79 6.46
C MET A 136 -4.43 3.36 6.30
N LEU A 137 -3.56 2.36 6.25
CA LEU A 137 -3.97 0.95 6.20
C LEU A 137 -4.71 0.53 7.47
N GLU A 138 -4.22 0.88 8.65
CA GLU A 138 -4.89 0.60 9.93
C GLU A 138 -6.31 1.16 9.95
N LEU A 139 -6.47 2.43 9.56
CA LEU A 139 -7.79 3.04 9.43
C LEU A 139 -8.66 2.26 8.44
N THR A 140 -8.09 1.84 7.32
CA THR A 140 -8.80 1.07 6.29
C THR A 140 -9.25 -0.30 6.81
N LEU A 141 -8.43 -0.98 7.61
CA LEU A 141 -8.81 -2.26 8.23
C LEU A 141 -9.93 -2.10 9.26
N LEU A 142 -9.96 -0.99 10.01
CA LEU A 142 -11.09 -0.65 10.88
C LEU A 142 -12.38 -0.43 10.06
N LEU A 143 -12.29 0.29 8.93
CA LEU A 143 -13.41 0.48 8.02
C LEU A 143 -13.86 -0.83 7.37
N ALA A 144 -12.93 -1.75 7.10
CA ALA A 144 -13.26 -3.09 6.60
C ALA A 144 -14.12 -3.88 7.60
N CYS A 145 -13.82 -3.80 8.89
CA CYS A 145 -14.65 -4.39 9.94
C CYS A 145 -16.09 -3.82 9.93
N VAL A 146 -16.24 -2.51 9.73
CA VAL A 146 -17.55 -1.86 9.63
C VAL A 146 -18.27 -2.24 8.32
N SER A 147 -17.51 -2.44 7.24
CA SER A 147 -18.05 -2.89 5.94
C SER A 147 -18.68 -4.29 6.01
N VAL A 148 -18.13 -5.19 6.84
CA VAL A 148 -18.72 -6.54 7.06
C VAL A 148 -20.14 -6.47 7.62
N ILE A 149 -20.45 -5.41 8.41
CA ILE A 149 -21.77 -5.17 8.98
C ILE A 149 -22.72 -4.52 7.94
N GLY A 150 -22.18 -4.11 6.77
CA GLY A 150 -22.99 -3.59 5.65
C GLY A 150 -23.15 -2.06 5.62
N TYR A 151 -22.46 -1.31 6.50
CA TYR A 151 -22.56 0.16 6.53
C TYR A 151 -21.70 0.87 5.48
N ILE A 152 -20.61 0.25 5.03
CA ILE A 152 -19.65 0.88 4.12
C ILE A 152 -19.45 -0.04 2.90
N PRO A 153 -19.51 0.49 1.66
CA PRO A 153 -19.22 -0.29 0.47
C PRO A 153 -17.79 -0.81 0.45
N GLY A 154 -17.59 -2.10 0.17
CA GLY A 154 -16.27 -2.72 0.08
C GLY A 154 -15.36 -2.07 -0.98
N LYS A 155 -15.92 -1.40 -1.98
CA LYS A 155 -15.17 -0.60 -2.98
C LYS A 155 -14.36 0.52 -2.34
N ILE A 156 -14.90 1.19 -1.31
CA ILE A 156 -14.20 2.26 -0.60
C ILE A 156 -13.02 1.66 0.17
N VAL A 157 -13.25 0.57 0.89
CA VAL A 157 -12.20 -0.15 1.63
C VAL A 157 -11.10 -0.62 0.68
N SER A 158 -11.46 -1.22 -0.46
CA SER A 158 -10.52 -1.65 -1.48
C SER A 158 -9.69 -0.50 -2.04
N LEU A 159 -10.32 0.64 -2.33
CA LEU A 159 -9.63 1.82 -2.84
C LEU A 159 -8.62 2.36 -1.83
N LEU A 160 -9.03 2.54 -0.57
CA LEU A 160 -8.17 3.07 0.48
C LEU A 160 -6.99 2.14 0.77
N SER A 161 -7.22 0.82 0.83
CA SER A 161 -6.15 -0.16 1.00
C SER A 161 -5.17 -0.16 -0.18
N SER A 162 -5.68 -0.02 -1.42
CA SER A 162 -4.82 0.06 -2.60
C SER A 162 -3.96 1.32 -2.60
N ILE A 163 -4.51 2.46 -2.20
CA ILE A 163 -3.75 3.72 -2.05
C ILE A 163 -2.68 3.56 -0.96
N SER A 164 -3.02 2.98 0.19
CA SER A 164 -2.06 2.68 1.26
C SER A 164 -0.90 1.81 0.75
N GLY A 165 -1.18 0.73 0.01
CA GLY A 165 -0.16 -0.13 -0.59
C GLY A 165 0.76 0.62 -1.56
N ILE A 166 0.22 1.55 -2.36
CA ILE A 166 1.01 2.41 -3.25
C ILE A 166 1.91 3.34 -2.44
N ILE A 167 1.42 3.97 -1.37
CA ILE A 167 2.20 4.86 -0.52
C ILE A 167 3.37 4.10 0.12
N VAL A 168 3.12 2.91 0.68
CA VAL A 168 4.16 2.06 1.26
C VAL A 168 5.19 1.64 0.21
N PHE A 169 4.76 1.32 -1.03
CA PHE A 169 5.66 0.99 -2.13
C PHE A 169 6.55 2.17 -2.56
N VAL A 170 6.04 3.38 -2.52
CA VAL A 170 6.77 4.60 -2.91
C VAL A 170 7.90 4.91 -1.90
N GLY A 171 7.72 4.59 -0.62
CA GLY A 171 8.74 4.86 0.41
C GLY A 171 10.14 4.37 0.05
N PRO A 172 10.35 3.06 -0.21
CA PRO A 172 11.66 2.54 -0.64
C PRO A 172 12.20 3.18 -1.93
N ILE A 173 11.33 3.54 -2.87
CA ILE A 173 11.74 4.22 -4.10
C ILE A 173 12.29 5.61 -3.76
N VAL A 174 11.64 6.34 -2.86
CA VAL A 174 12.12 7.65 -2.38
C VAL A 174 13.48 7.51 -1.72
N TRP A 175 13.66 6.48 -0.85
CA TRP A 175 14.96 6.17 -0.27
C TRP A 175 16.03 5.99 -1.35
N PHE A 176 15.77 5.13 -2.32
CA PHE A 176 16.73 4.82 -3.38
C PHE A 176 17.11 6.03 -4.25
N VAL A 177 16.13 6.90 -4.54
CA VAL A 177 16.34 8.07 -5.43
C VAL A 177 17.01 9.24 -4.71
N MET A 178 16.68 9.40 -3.41
CA MET A 178 17.19 10.53 -2.61
C MET A 178 18.46 10.20 -1.84
N LEU A 179 18.82 8.92 -1.71
CA LEU A 179 20.06 8.51 -1.05
C LEU A 179 21.25 9.13 -1.82
N PRO A 180 22.17 9.81 -1.14
CA PRO A 180 23.40 10.29 -1.76
C PRO A 180 24.21 9.13 -2.34
N ASP A 181 25.09 9.41 -3.32
CA ASP A 181 25.95 8.38 -3.91
C ASP A 181 27.07 8.00 -2.93
N LEU A 182 26.76 7.07 -2.02
CA LEU A 182 27.69 6.54 -1.03
C LEU A 182 28.91 5.83 -1.65
N ASN A 183 28.91 5.61 -2.96
CA ASN A 183 30.03 5.04 -3.69
C ASN A 183 30.93 6.12 -4.32
N SER A 184 30.58 7.39 -4.17
CA SER A 184 31.38 8.49 -4.70
C SER A 184 32.72 8.54 -3.99
N GLY A 185 33.80 8.40 -4.75
CA GLY A 185 35.16 8.44 -4.21
C GLY A 185 35.79 7.06 -3.88
N LEU A 186 35.01 5.98 -3.90
CA LEU A 186 35.57 4.63 -3.77
C LEU A 186 36.30 4.19 -5.02
N GLU A 187 37.45 3.48 -4.85
CA GLU A 187 38.16 2.90 -5.97
C GLU A 187 37.36 1.76 -6.64
N PRO A 188 37.54 1.48 -7.92
CA PRO A 188 36.81 0.41 -8.61
C PRO A 188 37.01 -0.99 -8.00
N SER A 189 38.09 -1.19 -7.27
CA SER A 189 38.44 -2.42 -6.55
C SER A 189 37.81 -2.53 -5.16
N GLU A 190 37.31 -1.43 -4.61
CA GLU A 190 36.72 -1.42 -3.31
C GLU A 190 35.28 -1.96 -3.34
N PRO A 191 34.85 -2.62 -2.27
CA PRO A 191 33.46 -3.04 -2.13
C PRO A 191 32.52 -1.83 -2.12
N LYS A 192 31.32 -2.02 -2.66
CA LYS A 192 30.36 -0.94 -2.85
C LYS A 192 29.18 -1.10 -1.91
N TRP A 193 28.63 0.02 -1.52
CA TRP A 193 27.34 0.06 -0.86
C TRP A 193 26.26 -0.57 -1.72
N GLY A 194 25.46 -1.44 -1.13
CA GLY A 194 24.37 -2.13 -1.80
C GLY A 194 23.07 -2.06 -1.01
N LEU A 195 21.94 -2.18 -1.72
CA LEU A 195 20.63 -2.29 -1.09
C LEU A 195 20.49 -3.64 -0.39
N SER A 196 19.94 -3.64 0.80
CA SER A 196 19.83 -4.83 1.64
C SER A 196 18.40 -5.34 1.76
N HIS A 197 18.23 -6.41 2.52
CA HIS A 197 16.96 -7.13 2.66
C HIS A 197 15.79 -6.24 3.15
N ALA A 198 16.04 -5.30 4.07
CA ALA A 198 14.99 -4.43 4.59
C ALA A 198 14.37 -3.56 3.48
N PHE A 199 15.20 -3.04 2.57
CA PHE A 199 14.72 -2.33 1.40
C PHE A 199 13.78 -3.20 0.54
N TYR A 200 14.22 -4.42 0.18
CA TYR A 200 13.45 -5.29 -0.70
C TYR A 200 12.17 -5.81 -0.03
N LEU A 201 12.21 -6.11 1.27
CA LEU A 201 11.02 -6.56 2.00
C LEU A 201 9.99 -5.45 2.12
N THR A 202 10.42 -4.21 2.38
CA THR A 202 9.50 -3.07 2.39
C THR A 202 8.94 -2.78 1.00
N LEU A 203 9.77 -2.87 -0.04
CA LEU A 203 9.33 -2.73 -1.43
C LEU A 203 8.27 -3.78 -1.80
N LEU A 204 8.43 -5.02 -1.34
CA LEU A 204 7.48 -6.11 -1.58
C LEU A 204 6.17 -5.93 -0.78
N SER A 205 6.25 -5.34 0.40
CA SER A 205 5.07 -5.16 1.28
C SER A 205 3.97 -4.31 0.63
N GLY A 206 4.32 -3.27 -0.13
CA GLY A 206 3.38 -2.41 -0.84
C GLY A 206 2.46 -3.18 -1.80
N PRO A 207 2.99 -3.95 -2.78
CA PRO A 207 2.19 -4.84 -3.61
C PRO A 207 1.34 -5.84 -2.82
N VAL A 208 1.86 -6.43 -1.74
CA VAL A 208 1.09 -7.35 -0.89
C VAL A 208 -0.14 -6.66 -0.31
N ILE A 209 0.02 -5.44 0.25
CA ILE A 209 -1.09 -4.63 0.76
C ILE A 209 -2.08 -4.27 -0.37
N PHE A 210 -1.56 -3.86 -1.53
CA PHE A 210 -2.37 -3.51 -2.69
C PHE A 210 -3.27 -4.67 -3.14
N PHE A 211 -2.71 -5.86 -3.33
CA PHE A 211 -3.48 -7.05 -3.74
C PHE A 211 -4.43 -7.52 -2.64
N GLY A 212 -4.03 -7.44 -1.37
CA GLY A 212 -4.92 -7.68 -0.24
C GLY A 212 -6.14 -6.77 -0.26
N GLY A 213 -5.93 -5.50 -0.61
CA GLY A 213 -7.00 -4.51 -0.80
C GLY A 213 -7.99 -4.87 -1.91
N LEU A 214 -7.53 -5.44 -3.02
CA LEU A 214 -8.40 -5.85 -4.12
C LEU A 214 -9.38 -6.96 -3.72
N VAL A 215 -9.01 -7.80 -2.74
CA VAL A 215 -9.90 -8.84 -2.23
C VAL A 215 -11.17 -8.26 -1.59
N PHE A 216 -11.07 -7.08 -0.94
CA PHE A 216 -12.24 -6.41 -0.36
C PHE A 216 -13.25 -5.92 -1.40
N ARG A 217 -12.84 -5.71 -2.65
CA ARG A 217 -13.73 -5.27 -3.72
C ARG A 217 -14.86 -6.26 -4.02
N SER A 218 -14.60 -7.55 -3.81
CA SER A 218 -15.58 -8.61 -4.05
C SER A 218 -16.70 -8.66 -2.99
N MET A 219 -16.56 -7.91 -1.88
CA MET A 219 -17.58 -7.82 -0.84
C MET A 219 -18.77 -6.93 -1.21
N ASP A 220 -18.70 -6.18 -2.32
CA ASP A 220 -19.78 -5.30 -2.79
C ASP A 220 -20.99 -6.03 -3.40
N ALA A 221 -20.84 -7.30 -3.76
CA ALA A 221 -21.93 -8.07 -4.35
C ALA A 221 -23.15 -8.24 -3.42
N PHE A 222 -22.96 -7.98 -2.11
CA PHE A 222 -23.97 -8.28 -1.09
C PHE A 222 -25.09 -7.25 -0.98
N ALA A 223 -24.79 -6.00 -1.25
CA ALA A 223 -25.83 -4.95 -1.20
C ALA A 223 -26.73 -4.99 -2.44
N ARG A 224 -26.17 -5.52 -3.55
CA ARG A 224 -26.85 -5.56 -4.83
C ARG A 224 -27.86 -6.70 -4.91
N ASP A 225 -27.47 -7.90 -4.45
CA ASP A 225 -28.37 -9.06 -4.43
C ASP A 225 -29.60 -8.84 -3.51
N LYS A 226 -29.45 -8.03 -2.45
CA LYS A 226 -30.53 -7.78 -1.50
C LYS A 226 -31.59 -6.80 -2.03
N TYR A 227 -31.22 -5.91 -2.95
CA TYR A 227 -32.19 -5.04 -3.63
C TYR A 227 -32.83 -5.71 -4.84
N GLU A 228 -32.12 -6.61 -5.52
CA GLU A 228 -32.67 -7.40 -6.65
C GLU A 228 -33.64 -8.50 -6.16
N GLU A 229 -33.44 -9.06 -4.94
CA GLU A 229 -34.32 -10.08 -4.34
C GLU A 229 -35.68 -9.51 -3.84
N TRP A 230 -35.78 -8.17 -3.66
CA TRP A 230 -37.04 -7.52 -3.28
C TRP A 230 -37.93 -7.14 -4.49
N ASP A 231 -37.33 -7.08 -5.68
CA ASP A 231 -38.08 -6.74 -6.89
C ASP A 231 -38.66 -7.98 -7.60
N ASP A 232 -38.16 -9.20 -7.32
CA ASP A 232 -38.60 -10.44 -8.00
C ASP A 232 -39.77 -11.15 -7.27
N ASP A 233 -39.99 -10.92 -5.96
CA ASP A 233 -41.02 -11.65 -5.19
C ASP A 233 -42.43 -11.08 -5.37
N ASP A 234 -42.62 -9.88 -5.91
CA ASP A 234 -43.95 -9.26 -6.05
C ASP A 234 -44.59 -9.46 -7.43
N TYR A 235 -43.91 -10.09 -8.40
CA TYR A 235 -44.47 -10.23 -9.78
C TYR A 235 -44.97 -11.62 -10.16
N ASP A 236 -44.71 -12.67 -9.35
CA ASP A 236 -45.04 -14.06 -9.73
C ASP A 236 -46.54 -14.45 -9.52
N GLU A 237 -47.36 -13.64 -8.88
CA GLU A 237 -48.82 -13.99 -8.69
C GLU A 237 -49.75 -13.50 -9.79
N ALA A 238 -49.31 -12.63 -10.73
CA ALA A 238 -50.20 -12.08 -11.75
C ALA A 238 -50.14 -12.75 -13.12
N ASP A 239 -49.14 -13.59 -13.41
CA ASP A 239 -48.90 -14.08 -14.78
C ASP A 239 -49.34 -15.53 -15.07
N GLU A 240 -50.02 -16.24 -14.16
CA GLU A 240 -50.53 -17.60 -14.46
C GLU A 240 -51.75 -17.61 -15.42
N GLU A 241 -52.40 -16.49 -15.65
CA GLU A 241 -53.64 -16.46 -16.55
C GLU A 241 -53.33 -16.09 -17.98
N TYR A 242 -52.09 -15.65 -18.36
CA TYR A 242 -51.74 -15.19 -19.71
C TYR A 242 -50.84 -16.16 -20.53
N SER A 243 -50.39 -17.27 -19.96
CA SER A 243 -49.36 -18.13 -20.59
C SER A 243 -49.92 -19.19 -21.56
N GLN A 244 -51.23 -19.19 -21.86
CA GLN A 244 -51.83 -20.15 -22.83
C GLN A 244 -51.83 -19.69 -24.30
N PHE A 245 -51.34 -18.49 -24.64
CA PHE A 245 -51.44 -17.99 -26.05
C PHE A 245 -50.15 -17.71 -26.79
N SER A 246 -49.01 -18.12 -26.33
CA SER A 246 -47.77 -17.82 -27.09
C SER A 246 -46.71 -18.92 -27.04
N SER A 247 -47.09 -20.12 -27.50
CA SER A 247 -46.09 -21.14 -27.84
C SER A 247 -45.71 -21.06 -29.31
N SER A 248 -44.88 -20.12 -29.68
CA SER A 248 -44.01 -20.24 -30.88
C SER A 248 -43.25 -18.94 -31.16
N ILE A 249 -42.15 -18.66 -30.47
CA ILE A 249 -41.04 -17.88 -31.07
C ILE A 249 -39.74 -18.28 -30.33
N SER A 250 -38.82 -18.69 -31.15
CA SER A 250 -37.45 -19.15 -30.94
C SER A 250 -36.61 -18.34 -29.94
N HIS A 251 -35.96 -19.07 -29.05
CA HIS A 251 -34.77 -18.65 -28.30
C HIS A 251 -33.68 -18.05 -29.17
N LYS A 252 -33.39 -16.79 -29.02
CA LYS A 252 -32.03 -16.20 -29.05
C LYS A 252 -32.10 -14.67 -29.04
N ASP A 253 -32.21 -14.09 -27.87
CA ASP A 253 -31.59 -12.78 -27.66
C ASP A 253 -31.57 -12.53 -26.16
N ARG A 254 -30.36 -12.40 -25.60
CA ARG A 254 -30.14 -11.97 -24.22
C ARG A 254 -30.66 -10.55 -24.12
N ILE A 255 -31.74 -10.38 -23.41
CA ILE A 255 -32.34 -9.08 -23.12
C ILE A 255 -31.32 -8.29 -22.26
N ARG A 256 -30.77 -7.25 -22.87
CA ARG A 256 -30.09 -6.14 -22.21
C ARG A 256 -31.11 -5.49 -21.27
N PRO A 257 -30.81 -5.09 -20.04
CA PRO A 257 -31.75 -4.36 -19.21
C PRO A 257 -32.21 -3.13 -20.00
N GLU A 258 -33.48 -3.08 -20.25
CA GLU A 258 -34.16 -2.01 -20.98
C GLU A 258 -33.90 -0.71 -20.20
N ARG A 259 -33.23 0.23 -20.84
CA ARG A 259 -33.08 1.60 -20.35
C ARG A 259 -34.52 2.10 -20.24
N GLN A 260 -35.03 2.38 -19.02
CA GLN A 260 -36.33 2.99 -18.82
C GLN A 260 -36.41 4.19 -19.74
N GLU A 261 -37.20 4.06 -20.79
CA GLU A 261 -37.35 5.12 -21.80
C GLU A 261 -38.14 6.25 -21.13
N GLN A 262 -37.58 7.45 -21.14
CA GLN A 262 -38.34 8.64 -20.76
C GLN A 262 -39.49 8.84 -21.75
N PRO A 263 -40.60 9.45 -21.32
CA PRO A 263 -41.70 9.81 -22.25
C PRO A 263 -41.16 10.64 -23.40
N ASP A 264 -41.69 10.39 -24.63
CA ASP A 264 -41.31 11.19 -25.79
C ASP A 264 -41.69 12.65 -25.54
N VAL A 265 -40.81 13.56 -25.90
CA VAL A 265 -40.99 15.02 -25.72
C VAL A 265 -42.29 15.52 -26.44
N ASN A 266 -42.75 14.84 -27.48
CA ASN A 266 -43.96 15.20 -28.21
C ASN A 266 -45.26 14.63 -27.60
N TRP A 267 -45.16 13.80 -26.57
CA TRP A 267 -46.36 13.29 -25.91
C TRP A 267 -47.06 14.40 -25.12
N GLN A 268 -48.41 14.35 -25.10
CA GLN A 268 -49.19 15.28 -24.31
C GLN A 268 -49.59 14.62 -22.97
N GLY A 269 -49.34 15.32 -21.89
CA GLY A 269 -49.76 14.92 -20.58
C GLY A 269 -51.10 15.57 -20.17
N GLU A 270 -51.51 15.35 -18.94
CA GLU A 270 -52.65 15.97 -18.32
C GLU A 270 -52.24 17.17 -17.48
N TRP A 271 -52.98 18.27 -17.56
CA TRP A 271 -52.72 19.46 -16.75
C TRP A 271 -53.22 19.26 -15.33
N GLY A 272 -52.31 19.35 -14.36
CA GLY A 272 -52.64 19.34 -12.94
C GLY A 272 -53.17 20.70 -12.46
N ASP A 273 -53.81 20.69 -11.30
CA ASP A 273 -54.31 21.90 -10.63
C ASP A 273 -53.15 22.84 -10.18
N ASP A 274 -51.93 22.32 -10.14
CA ASP A 274 -50.67 23.01 -9.83
C ASP A 274 -50.07 23.77 -11.03
N GLY A 275 -50.69 23.67 -12.21
CA GLY A 275 -50.26 24.34 -13.43
C GLY A 275 -49.10 23.66 -14.18
N TYR A 276 -48.78 22.43 -13.83
CA TYR A 276 -47.82 21.61 -14.56
C TYR A 276 -48.51 20.55 -15.42
N GLU A 277 -47.89 20.17 -16.53
CA GLU A 277 -48.34 19.04 -17.37
C GLU A 277 -47.70 17.75 -16.86
N TRP A 278 -48.52 16.76 -16.55
CA TRP A 278 -48.09 15.49 -15.97
C TRP A 278 -48.39 14.31 -16.89
N ILE A 279 -47.53 13.30 -16.90
CA ILE A 279 -47.74 12.05 -17.61
C ILE A 279 -47.23 10.88 -16.78
N GLU A 280 -48.05 9.82 -16.72
CA GLU A 280 -47.61 8.55 -16.18
C GLU A 280 -46.94 7.72 -17.29
N HIS A 281 -45.70 7.30 -17.04
CA HIS A 281 -44.97 6.48 -18.03
C HIS A 281 -44.01 5.49 -17.35
N PRO A 282 -44.09 4.17 -17.74
CA PRO A 282 -45.15 3.54 -18.57
C PRO A 282 -46.56 3.63 -17.92
N ALA A 283 -47.58 3.53 -18.73
CA ALA A 283 -48.96 3.60 -18.25
C ALA A 283 -49.26 2.49 -17.21
N GLY A 284 -49.76 2.83 -16.03
CA GLY A 284 -49.99 1.91 -14.92
C GLY A 284 -48.77 1.64 -14.04
N SER A 285 -47.64 2.34 -14.23
CA SER A 285 -46.41 2.18 -13.45
C SER A 285 -46.34 3.00 -12.18
N GLU A 286 -47.32 3.90 -11.98
CA GLU A 286 -47.31 4.90 -10.90
C GLU A 286 -46.08 5.84 -10.93
N ILE A 287 -45.31 5.81 -12.03
CA ILE A 287 -44.16 6.69 -12.27
C ILE A 287 -44.65 7.92 -13.01
N TRP A 288 -44.57 9.07 -12.37
CA TRP A 288 -45.05 10.32 -12.90
C TRP A 288 -43.87 11.18 -13.38
N TYR A 289 -44.13 11.91 -14.48
CA TYR A 289 -43.22 12.89 -15.05
C TYR A 289 -43.97 14.20 -15.19
N TRP A 290 -43.31 15.31 -14.92
CA TRP A 290 -43.84 16.65 -15.18
C TRP A 290 -43.04 17.31 -16.29
N ARG A 291 -43.69 18.17 -17.07
CA ARG A 291 -43.02 18.86 -18.16
C ARG A 291 -42.41 20.16 -17.66
N ASP A 292 -41.12 20.28 -17.79
CA ASP A 292 -40.36 21.51 -17.53
C ASP A 292 -40.73 22.55 -18.60
N GLN A 293 -41.28 23.69 -18.16
CA GLN A 293 -41.76 24.74 -19.05
C GLN A 293 -40.63 25.51 -19.78
N GLU A 294 -39.38 25.48 -19.26
CA GLU A 294 -38.26 26.16 -19.88
C GLU A 294 -37.62 25.27 -20.98
N THR A 295 -37.48 23.98 -20.71
CA THR A 295 -36.80 23.05 -21.63
C THR A 295 -37.75 22.24 -22.48
N GLY A 296 -39.03 22.13 -22.10
CA GLY A 296 -40.00 21.29 -22.75
C GLY A 296 -39.82 19.79 -22.51
N GLN A 297 -38.86 19.39 -21.67
CA GLN A 297 -38.52 18.00 -21.41
C GLN A 297 -39.32 17.44 -20.24
N TRP A 298 -39.49 16.11 -20.22
CA TRP A 298 -40.12 15.39 -19.11
C TRP A 298 -39.09 15.15 -18.01
N VAL A 299 -39.45 15.55 -16.82
CA VAL A 299 -38.63 15.37 -15.59
C VAL A 299 -39.37 14.42 -14.66
N ARG A 300 -38.71 13.36 -14.21
CA ARG A 300 -39.31 12.39 -13.28
C ARG A 300 -39.59 13.04 -11.92
N HIS A 301 -40.78 12.78 -11.39
CA HIS A 301 -41.20 13.27 -10.06
C HIS A 301 -40.65 12.37 -8.95
#